data_aaebe50e6737d5321187bbd081aae7cf
#
_entry.id   aaebe50e6737d5321187bbd081aae7cf
#
_cell.length_a   1.000
_cell.length_b   1.000
_cell.length_c   1.000
_cell.angle_alpha   90.00
_cell.angle_beta   90.00
_cell.angle_gamma   90.00
#
_symmetry.space_group_name_H-M   'P 1'
#
loop_
_entity.id
_entity.type
_entity.pdbx_description
1 polymer ?
#
loop_
_entity_poly.entity_id
_entity_poly.type
_entity_poly.pdbx_seq_one_letter_code
_entity_poly.pdbx_strand_id
1 'polypeptide(L)'
;RDAMLHYKDTELIPLPDSFGNLNEMMRGGVARGELVSIIAHTSIGKTTLLNELIYHFSTNTKEKIGCFMVEDNIDETIRKVVSVHTGENMQLTKPNDLNVDKIMKDAVDIGFASKIQLHNDGGGSVDLEEMFAKIRYFIKGLGCTVILVDPLHTAIKNLSNENIEEVMDRFIKLCKETRATVILSTHTRKPDDGSHPHKICEYDVKGSGAIP
;
A
#
# COMPACT_ATOMS: atom_id res chain seq x y z
N ARG A 1 -27.88 19.02 -1.29
CA ARG A 1 -27.75 19.26 0.17
C ARG A 1 -27.29 18.00 0.87
N ASP A 2 -27.85 16.84 0.56
CA ASP A 2 -27.48 15.55 1.17
C ASP A 2 -26.06 15.09 0.81
N ALA A 3 -25.61 15.32 -0.45
CA ALA A 3 -24.24 15.02 -0.88
C ALA A 3 -23.18 15.84 -0.12
N MET A 4 -23.50 17.08 0.29
CA MET A 4 -22.61 17.91 1.12
C MET A 4 -22.57 17.47 2.60
N LEU A 5 -23.63 16.86 3.09
CA LEU A 5 -23.68 16.31 4.47
C LEU A 5 -22.84 15.03 4.56
N HIS A 6 -22.86 14.17 3.55
CA HIS A 6 -21.99 13.00 3.45
C HIS A 6 -20.50 13.36 3.51
N TYR A 7 -20.12 14.53 3.03
CA TYR A 7 -18.72 14.98 3.04
C TYR A 7 -18.23 15.40 4.45
N LYS A 8 -19.13 15.74 5.36
CA LYS A 8 -18.79 16.09 6.74
C LYS A 8 -18.58 14.88 7.65
N ASP A 9 -19.16 13.73 7.27
CA ASP A 9 -19.13 12.51 8.06
C ASP A 9 -18.12 11.47 7.54
N THR A 10 -17.23 11.86 6.61
CA THR A 10 -16.21 10.94 6.10
C THR A 10 -15.18 10.66 7.19
N GLU A 11 -15.19 9.44 7.70
CA GLU A 11 -14.21 8.97 8.66
C GLU A 11 -12.85 8.83 7.97
N LEU A 12 -11.86 9.58 8.46
CA LEU A 12 -10.50 9.55 7.95
C LEU A 12 -9.62 8.62 8.79
N ILE A 13 -8.76 7.89 8.11
CA ILE A 13 -7.63 7.17 8.72
C ILE A 13 -6.46 8.15 8.73
N PRO A 14 -5.97 8.59 9.90
CA PRO A 14 -4.96 9.63 9.96
C PRO A 14 -3.66 9.20 9.29
N LEU A 15 -3.03 10.14 8.58
CA LEU A 15 -1.69 10.00 8.02
C LEU A 15 -0.61 10.42 9.02
N PRO A 16 0.65 9.97 8.85
CA PRO A 16 1.77 10.42 9.67
C PRO A 16 1.93 11.95 9.63
N ASP A 17 2.17 12.58 10.78
CA ASP A 17 2.47 14.03 10.85
C ASP A 17 3.71 14.40 10.04
N SER A 18 4.66 13.47 9.91
CA SER A 18 5.87 13.61 9.09
C SER A 18 5.59 13.86 7.60
N PHE A 19 4.38 13.59 7.12
CA PHE A 19 3.99 13.84 5.72
C PHE A 19 3.67 15.32 5.44
N GLY A 20 3.68 16.19 6.45
CA GLY A 20 3.61 17.65 6.30
C GLY A 20 2.50 18.11 5.36
N ASN A 21 2.87 18.79 4.28
CA ASN A 21 1.92 19.34 3.31
C ASN A 21 0.97 18.28 2.70
N LEU A 22 1.43 17.04 2.50
CA LEU A 22 0.55 15.98 2.00
C LEU A 22 -0.58 15.71 2.99
N ASN A 23 -0.28 15.69 4.28
CA ASN A 23 -1.27 15.51 5.32
C ASN A 23 -2.32 16.63 5.31
N GLU A 24 -1.90 17.89 5.14
CA GLU A 24 -2.82 19.02 4.99
C GLU A 24 -3.69 18.93 3.72
N MET A 25 -3.10 18.58 2.58
CA MET A 25 -3.82 18.41 1.31
C MET A 25 -4.88 17.32 1.40
N MET A 26 -4.59 16.23 2.14
CA MET A 26 -5.48 15.11 2.39
C MET A 26 -6.37 15.31 3.64
N ARG A 27 -6.42 16.54 4.19
CA ARG A 27 -7.24 16.90 5.35
C ARG A 27 -6.98 16.05 6.60
N GLY A 28 -5.75 15.59 6.75
CA GLY A 28 -5.31 14.79 7.90
C GLY A 28 -5.38 13.29 7.71
N GLY A 29 -5.85 12.78 6.57
CA GLY A 29 -5.96 11.33 6.41
C GLY A 29 -6.48 10.85 5.07
N VAL A 30 -6.57 9.53 4.95
CA VAL A 30 -7.22 8.84 3.83
C VAL A 30 -8.64 8.44 4.23
N ALA A 31 -9.59 8.60 3.32
CA ALA A 31 -10.98 8.29 3.63
C ALA A 31 -11.25 6.78 3.64
N ARG A 32 -12.11 6.35 4.56
CA ARG A 32 -12.56 4.95 4.59
C ARG A 32 -13.40 4.62 3.36
N GLY A 33 -13.12 3.44 2.79
CA GLY A 33 -13.85 2.96 1.62
C GLY A 33 -13.41 3.61 0.32
N GLU A 34 -12.22 4.23 0.29
CA GLU A 34 -11.63 4.83 -0.90
C GLU A 34 -10.43 4.03 -1.42
N LEU A 35 -10.18 4.20 -2.71
CA LEU A 35 -9.00 3.72 -3.39
C LEU A 35 -7.98 4.85 -3.48
N VAL A 36 -6.77 4.62 -3.01
CA VAL A 36 -5.64 5.55 -3.10
C VAL A 36 -4.57 4.96 -3.98
N SER A 37 -4.10 5.70 -4.96
CA SER A 37 -3.01 5.28 -5.85
C SER A 37 -1.74 6.10 -5.60
N ILE A 38 -0.64 5.41 -5.28
CA ILE A 38 0.70 6.00 -5.15
C ILE A 38 1.45 5.73 -6.44
N ILE A 39 1.71 6.79 -7.18
CA ILE A 39 2.28 6.73 -8.51
C ILE A 39 3.66 7.37 -8.49
N ALA A 40 4.68 6.59 -8.89
CA ALA A 40 6.04 7.11 -8.97
C ALA A 40 6.93 6.23 -9.87
N HIS A 41 8.03 6.80 -10.32
CA HIS A 41 9.06 6.02 -11.02
C HIS A 41 9.67 4.93 -10.14
N THR A 42 10.33 3.97 -10.75
CA THR A 42 11.09 2.93 -10.04
C THR A 42 12.17 3.59 -9.17
N SER A 43 12.43 3.03 -8.01
CA SER A 43 13.50 3.45 -7.08
C SER A 43 13.37 4.85 -6.45
N ILE A 44 12.18 5.45 -6.46
CA ILE A 44 11.93 6.76 -5.80
C ILE A 44 11.48 6.60 -4.34
N GLY A 45 11.28 5.38 -3.86
CA GLY A 45 10.92 5.15 -2.47
C GLY A 45 9.43 4.86 -2.23
N LYS A 46 8.65 4.37 -3.24
CA LYS A 46 7.25 3.93 -3.04
C LYS A 46 7.11 2.93 -1.91
N THR A 47 7.91 1.87 -1.95
CA THR A 47 7.92 0.83 -0.92
C THR A 47 8.31 1.39 0.45
N THR A 48 9.24 2.35 0.49
CA THR A 48 9.60 3.05 1.74
C THR A 48 8.40 3.80 2.31
N LEU A 49 7.68 4.55 1.47
CA LEU A 49 6.47 5.26 1.87
C LEU A 49 5.39 4.28 2.38
N LEU A 50 5.20 3.14 1.71
CA LEU A 50 4.25 2.12 2.16
C LEU A 50 4.65 1.50 3.51
N ASN A 51 5.94 1.25 3.75
CA ASN A 51 6.43 0.76 5.04
C ASN A 51 6.20 1.78 6.18
N GLU A 52 6.36 3.07 5.91
CA GLU A 52 5.97 4.15 6.84
C GLU A 52 4.46 4.10 7.15
N LEU A 53 3.62 3.89 6.13
CA LEU A 53 2.17 3.77 6.32
C LEU A 53 1.80 2.50 7.10
N ILE A 54 2.43 1.36 6.81
CA ILE A 54 2.23 0.11 7.57
C ILE A 54 2.55 0.35 9.04
N TYR A 55 3.73 0.91 9.31
CA TYR A 55 4.16 1.23 10.67
C TYR A 55 3.18 2.18 11.36
N HIS A 56 2.87 3.31 10.73
CA HIS A 56 1.98 4.32 11.31
C HIS A 56 0.58 3.77 11.60
N PHE A 57 -0.04 3.10 10.62
CA PHE A 57 -1.39 2.57 10.82
C PHE A 57 -1.44 1.49 11.89
N SER A 58 -0.41 0.66 12.01
CA SER A 58 -0.38 -0.39 13.03
C SER A 58 -0.16 0.15 14.44
N THR A 59 0.68 1.18 14.60
CA THR A 59 1.07 1.71 15.91
C THR A 59 0.20 2.86 16.38
N ASN A 60 -0.24 3.74 15.49
CA ASN A 60 -0.93 4.99 15.83
C ASN A 60 -2.44 4.98 15.53
N THR A 61 -2.95 3.89 14.96
CA THR A 61 -4.38 3.76 14.67
C THR A 61 -4.95 2.43 15.16
N LYS A 62 -6.27 2.25 14.99
CA LYS A 62 -6.96 0.97 15.29
C LYS A 62 -7.01 0.04 14.07
N GLU A 63 -6.41 0.44 12.96
CA GLU A 63 -6.52 -0.29 11.70
C GLU A 63 -5.84 -1.66 11.76
N LYS A 64 -6.47 -2.63 11.10
CA LYS A 64 -5.84 -3.89 10.73
C LYS A 64 -5.46 -3.83 9.26
N ILE A 65 -4.25 -4.22 8.95
CA ILE A 65 -3.60 -3.98 7.67
C ILE A 65 -3.36 -5.33 6.98
N GLY A 66 -3.81 -5.44 5.74
CA GLY A 66 -3.49 -6.54 4.84
C GLY A 66 -2.46 -6.07 3.80
N CYS A 67 -1.31 -6.70 3.73
CA CYS A 67 -0.21 -6.32 2.85
C CYS A 67 0.05 -7.37 1.79
N PHE A 68 0.00 -6.94 0.54
CA PHE A 68 0.37 -7.72 -0.65
C PHE A 68 1.67 -7.14 -1.23
N MET A 69 2.80 -7.45 -0.57
CA MET A 69 4.14 -6.96 -0.92
C MET A 69 4.80 -7.99 -1.84
N VAL A 70 4.56 -7.88 -3.14
CA VAL A 70 4.88 -8.95 -4.11
C VAL A 70 6.36 -8.97 -4.50
N GLU A 71 7.04 -7.82 -4.44
CA GLU A 71 8.47 -7.72 -4.76
C GLU A 71 9.37 -8.08 -3.56
N ASP A 72 8.82 -7.99 -2.35
CA ASP A 72 9.55 -8.31 -1.12
C ASP A 72 9.11 -9.66 -0.56
N ASN A 73 10.02 -10.43 0.01
CA ASN A 73 9.64 -11.55 0.86
C ASN A 73 9.20 -11.08 2.25
N ILE A 74 8.61 -11.99 3.05
CA ILE A 74 8.12 -11.67 4.41
C ILE A 74 9.22 -11.07 5.28
N ASP A 75 10.40 -11.68 5.28
CA ASP A 75 11.52 -11.25 6.13
C ASP A 75 12.01 -9.86 5.75
N GLU A 76 12.02 -9.53 4.46
CA GLU A 76 12.39 -8.20 3.96
C GLU A 76 11.35 -7.16 4.37
N THR A 77 10.06 -7.47 4.24
CA THR A 77 8.98 -6.57 4.65
C THR A 77 9.07 -6.31 6.16
N ILE A 78 9.23 -7.34 6.98
CA ILE A 78 9.38 -7.19 8.43
C ILE A 78 10.58 -6.31 8.75
N ARG A 79 11.76 -6.57 8.18
CA ARG A 79 12.97 -5.78 8.43
C ARG A 79 12.82 -4.32 8.01
N LYS A 80 12.13 -4.05 6.89
CA LYS A 80 11.87 -2.69 6.41
C LYS A 80 10.96 -1.92 7.39
N VAL A 81 9.88 -2.53 7.86
CA VAL A 81 8.97 -1.89 8.81
C VAL A 81 9.62 -1.73 10.20
N VAL A 82 10.39 -2.72 10.65
CA VAL A 82 11.19 -2.61 11.89
C VAL A 82 12.26 -1.53 11.76
N SER A 83 12.85 -1.32 10.57
CA SER A 83 13.78 -0.22 10.33
C SER A 83 13.12 1.15 10.53
N VAL A 84 11.86 1.31 10.14
CA VAL A 84 11.08 2.54 10.41
C VAL A 84 10.92 2.75 11.92
N HIS A 85 10.59 1.70 12.65
CA HIS A 85 10.41 1.74 14.10
C HIS A 85 11.67 2.14 14.85
N THR A 86 12.79 1.52 14.50
CA THR A 86 14.06 1.71 15.23
C THR A 86 14.86 2.91 14.75
N GLY A 87 14.58 3.43 13.55
CA GLY A 87 15.42 4.42 12.88
C GLY A 87 16.75 3.85 12.33
N GLU A 88 16.95 2.53 12.43
CA GLU A 88 18.14 1.83 11.93
C GLU A 88 17.85 1.18 10.58
N ASN A 89 18.70 1.42 9.57
CA ASN A 89 18.52 0.77 8.26
C ASN A 89 19.03 -0.67 8.28
N MET A 90 18.17 -1.62 8.63
CA MET A 90 18.51 -3.04 8.71
C MET A 90 18.81 -3.69 7.34
N GLN A 91 18.53 -3.01 6.24
CA GLN A 91 18.89 -3.49 4.90
C GLN A 91 20.41 -3.38 4.64
N LEU A 92 21.08 -2.47 5.33
CA LEU A 92 22.54 -2.27 5.26
C LEU A 92 23.32 -3.15 6.22
N THR A 93 22.65 -3.78 7.19
CA THR A 93 23.28 -4.68 8.17
C THR A 93 23.56 -6.03 7.53
N LYS A 94 24.77 -6.54 7.71
CA LYS A 94 25.12 -7.88 7.21
C LYS A 94 24.24 -8.95 7.89
N PRO A 95 23.83 -10.01 7.17
CA PRO A 95 22.95 -11.04 7.73
C PRO A 95 23.44 -11.63 9.06
N ASN A 96 24.75 -11.84 9.22
CA ASN A 96 25.34 -12.40 10.43
C ASN A 96 25.39 -11.43 11.63
N ASP A 97 25.23 -10.13 11.37
CA ASP A 97 25.23 -9.06 12.39
C ASP A 97 23.81 -8.69 12.83
N LEU A 98 22.78 -9.27 12.20
CA LEU A 98 21.39 -9.03 12.55
C LEU A 98 21.04 -9.74 13.87
N ASN A 99 20.54 -8.96 14.83
CA ASN A 99 19.95 -9.51 16.05
C ASN A 99 18.50 -9.95 15.78
N VAL A 100 18.31 -11.19 15.37
CA VAL A 100 17.01 -11.74 14.98
C VAL A 100 16.00 -11.70 16.13
N ASP A 101 16.43 -11.97 17.37
CA ASP A 101 15.54 -11.94 18.54
C ASP A 101 15.00 -10.53 18.80
N LYS A 102 15.87 -9.51 18.67
CA LYS A 102 15.46 -8.11 18.77
C LYS A 102 14.47 -7.75 17.66
N ILE A 103 14.78 -8.12 16.42
CA ILE A 103 13.90 -7.85 15.26
C ILE A 103 12.52 -8.49 15.46
N MET A 104 12.48 -9.73 15.92
CA MET A 104 11.21 -10.42 16.17
C MET A 104 10.41 -9.80 17.30
N LYS A 105 11.07 -9.34 18.36
CA LYS A 105 10.42 -8.61 19.44
C LYS A 105 9.82 -7.30 18.93
N ASP A 106 10.63 -6.49 18.25
CA ASP A 106 10.19 -5.21 17.68
C ASP A 106 9.03 -5.41 16.69
N ALA A 107 9.07 -6.47 15.86
CA ALA A 107 7.98 -6.83 14.96
C ALA A 107 6.67 -7.13 15.69
N VAL A 108 6.73 -7.86 16.81
CA VAL A 108 5.55 -8.13 17.66
C VAL A 108 5.01 -6.82 18.24
N ASP A 109 5.88 -5.96 18.75
CA ASP A 109 5.50 -4.66 19.35
C ASP A 109 4.84 -3.73 18.31
N ILE A 110 5.29 -3.76 17.06
CA ILE A 110 4.66 -3.02 15.93
C ILE A 110 3.28 -3.58 15.58
N GLY A 111 3.03 -4.86 15.81
CA GLY A 111 1.74 -5.48 15.55
C GLY A 111 1.71 -6.56 14.45
N PHE A 112 2.85 -7.11 14.03
CA PHE A 112 2.89 -8.23 13.07
C PHE A 112 2.17 -9.48 13.59
N ALA A 113 2.07 -9.64 14.90
CA ALA A 113 1.32 -10.75 15.50
C ALA A 113 -0.20 -10.49 15.62
N SER A 114 -0.68 -9.26 15.42
CA SER A 114 -2.06 -8.90 15.76
C SER A 114 -2.79 -8.01 14.75
N LYS A 115 -2.09 -7.08 14.11
CA LYS A 115 -2.69 -6.06 13.25
C LYS A 115 -2.24 -6.14 11.79
N ILE A 116 -1.04 -6.64 11.52
CA ILE A 116 -0.46 -6.70 10.17
C ILE A 116 -0.56 -8.14 9.66
N GLN A 117 -1.23 -8.31 8.53
CA GLN A 117 -1.35 -9.58 7.82
C GLN A 117 -0.55 -9.48 6.53
N LEU A 118 0.49 -10.30 6.39
CA LEU A 118 1.28 -10.36 5.17
C LEU A 118 0.78 -11.48 4.27
N HIS A 119 0.57 -11.16 3.00
CA HIS A 119 0.33 -12.14 1.96
C HIS A 119 1.64 -12.44 1.26
N ASN A 120 1.97 -13.72 1.17
CA ASN A 120 3.14 -14.20 0.44
C ASN A 120 2.83 -15.55 -0.22
N ASP A 121 2.80 -15.53 -1.54
CA ASP A 121 2.69 -16.74 -2.37
C ASP A 121 4.08 -17.19 -2.90
N GLY A 122 5.16 -16.86 -2.20
CA GLY A 122 6.51 -17.17 -2.66
C GLY A 122 7.03 -16.24 -3.75
N GLY A 123 6.48 -15.00 -3.85
CA GLY A 123 6.96 -13.97 -4.78
C GLY A 123 6.40 -14.07 -6.19
N GLY A 124 5.25 -14.73 -6.38
CA GLY A 124 4.59 -14.88 -7.68
C GLY A 124 3.42 -13.92 -7.90
N SER A 125 3.20 -13.50 -9.16
CA SER A 125 1.95 -12.86 -9.55
C SER A 125 0.80 -13.88 -9.54
N VAL A 126 -0.37 -13.45 -9.10
CA VAL A 126 -1.61 -14.25 -9.12
C VAL A 126 -2.54 -13.77 -10.22
N ASP A 127 -3.53 -14.58 -10.59
CA ASP A 127 -4.58 -14.07 -11.46
C ASP A 127 -5.51 -13.09 -10.71
N LEU A 128 -6.26 -12.33 -11.48
CA LEU A 128 -7.10 -11.24 -10.95
C LEU A 128 -8.15 -11.76 -9.97
N GLU A 129 -8.82 -12.87 -10.28
CA GLU A 129 -9.86 -13.44 -9.43
C GLU A 129 -9.30 -13.95 -8.11
N GLU A 130 -8.16 -14.61 -8.18
CA GLU A 130 -7.45 -15.11 -7.01
C GLU A 130 -7.04 -13.95 -6.09
N MET A 131 -6.51 -12.86 -6.65
CA MET A 131 -6.15 -11.68 -5.87
C MET A 131 -7.35 -11.06 -5.15
N PHE A 132 -8.46 -10.85 -5.86
CA PHE A 132 -9.67 -10.31 -5.24
C PHE A 132 -10.26 -11.26 -4.19
N ALA A 133 -10.20 -12.57 -4.40
CA ALA A 133 -10.62 -13.55 -3.39
C ALA A 133 -9.78 -13.45 -2.11
N LYS A 134 -8.45 -13.35 -2.24
CA LYS A 134 -7.53 -13.18 -1.11
C LYS A 134 -7.76 -11.86 -0.38
N ILE A 135 -7.93 -10.76 -1.11
CA ILE A 135 -8.23 -9.44 -0.51
C ILE A 135 -9.58 -9.49 0.25
N ARG A 136 -10.61 -10.09 -0.33
CA ARG A 136 -11.89 -10.27 0.36
C ARG A 136 -11.76 -11.11 1.63
N TYR A 137 -10.92 -12.15 1.61
CA TYR A 137 -10.63 -12.94 2.80
C TYR A 137 -9.91 -12.09 3.87
N PHE A 138 -8.95 -11.26 3.50
CA PHE A 138 -8.28 -10.36 4.44
C PHE A 138 -9.27 -9.38 5.08
N ILE A 139 -10.17 -8.81 4.29
CA ILE A 139 -11.17 -7.86 4.79
C ILE A 139 -12.21 -8.57 5.66
N LYS A 140 -12.88 -9.60 5.13
CA LYS A 140 -14.04 -10.22 5.79
C LYS A 140 -13.66 -11.30 6.80
N GLY A 141 -12.59 -12.06 6.52
CA GLY A 141 -12.15 -13.17 7.37
C GLY A 141 -11.21 -12.72 8.49
N LEU A 142 -10.25 -11.86 8.17
CA LEU A 142 -9.23 -11.38 9.12
C LEU A 142 -9.55 -10.01 9.71
N GLY A 143 -10.55 -9.30 9.18
CA GLY A 143 -10.99 -7.99 9.66
C GLY A 143 -10.04 -6.85 9.29
N CYS A 144 -9.27 -6.98 8.19
CA CYS A 144 -8.43 -5.90 7.70
C CYS A 144 -9.29 -4.75 7.19
N THR A 145 -8.94 -3.53 7.58
CA THR A 145 -9.63 -2.30 7.21
C THR A 145 -8.84 -1.46 6.21
N VAL A 146 -7.54 -1.74 6.11
CA VAL A 146 -6.63 -1.16 5.10
C VAL A 146 -5.94 -2.29 4.36
N ILE A 147 -5.91 -2.20 3.04
CA ILE A 147 -5.18 -3.13 2.16
C ILE A 147 -4.12 -2.35 1.39
N LEU A 148 -2.88 -2.81 1.44
CA LEU A 148 -1.78 -2.27 0.65
C LEU A 148 -1.34 -3.29 -0.41
N VAL A 149 -1.09 -2.82 -1.64
CA VAL A 149 -0.62 -3.65 -2.76
C VAL A 149 0.59 -2.99 -3.40
N ASP A 150 1.73 -3.67 -3.39
CA ASP A 150 3.02 -3.13 -3.87
C ASP A 150 3.82 -4.14 -4.70
N PRO A 151 4.00 -3.88 -5.99
CA PRO A 151 3.22 -3.01 -6.85
C PRO A 151 2.09 -3.78 -7.58
N LEU A 152 1.04 -3.09 -7.99
CA LEU A 152 -0.15 -3.68 -8.62
C LEU A 152 0.19 -4.50 -9.88
N HIS A 153 1.04 -3.95 -10.76
CA HIS A 153 1.36 -4.58 -12.03
C HIS A 153 2.19 -5.87 -11.90
N THR A 154 2.92 -6.05 -10.79
CA THR A 154 3.62 -7.30 -10.47
C THR A 154 2.69 -8.28 -9.76
N ALA A 155 1.74 -7.76 -8.97
CA ALA A 155 0.81 -8.57 -8.20
C ALA A 155 -0.20 -9.35 -9.07
N ILE A 156 -0.56 -8.80 -10.23
CA ILE A 156 -1.57 -9.39 -11.13
C ILE A 156 -0.92 -9.86 -12.42
N LYS A 157 -1.13 -11.16 -12.74
CA LYS A 157 -0.71 -11.73 -14.03
C LYS A 157 -1.45 -11.06 -15.18
N ASN A 158 -0.72 -10.81 -16.28
CA ASN A 158 -1.28 -10.30 -17.53
C ASN A 158 -2.03 -8.97 -17.39
N LEU A 159 -1.67 -8.16 -16.38
CA LEU A 159 -2.19 -6.81 -16.27
C LEU A 159 -1.68 -5.97 -17.43
N SER A 160 -2.58 -5.61 -18.32
CA SER A 160 -2.31 -4.77 -19.49
C SER A 160 -2.99 -3.41 -19.36
N ASN A 161 -2.64 -2.48 -20.25
CA ASN A 161 -3.33 -1.19 -20.29
C ASN A 161 -4.82 -1.31 -20.68
N GLU A 162 -5.18 -2.39 -21.37
CA GLU A 162 -6.56 -2.64 -21.84
C GLU A 162 -7.49 -3.09 -20.71
N ASN A 163 -6.95 -3.79 -19.71
CA ASN A 163 -7.76 -4.32 -18.60
C ASN A 163 -7.55 -3.57 -17.28
N ILE A 164 -6.70 -2.55 -17.23
CA ILE A 164 -6.43 -1.81 -15.99
C ILE A 164 -7.66 -1.03 -15.51
N GLU A 165 -8.48 -0.52 -16.43
CA GLU A 165 -9.73 0.18 -16.08
C GLU A 165 -10.69 -0.75 -15.33
N GLU A 166 -10.89 -1.95 -15.84
CA GLU A 166 -11.73 -2.95 -15.19
C GLU A 166 -11.19 -3.28 -13.78
N VAL A 167 -9.87 -3.41 -13.66
CA VAL A 167 -9.23 -3.69 -12.36
C VAL A 167 -9.44 -2.56 -11.37
N MET A 168 -9.27 -1.30 -11.81
CA MET A 168 -9.48 -0.12 -10.95
C MET A 168 -10.95 -0.01 -10.53
N ASP A 169 -11.89 -0.20 -11.45
CA ASP A 169 -13.32 -0.20 -11.15
C ASP A 169 -13.69 -1.28 -10.11
N ARG A 170 -13.10 -2.46 -10.22
CA ARG A 170 -13.30 -3.54 -9.25
C ARG A 170 -12.75 -3.17 -7.87
N PHE A 171 -11.60 -2.51 -7.78
CA PHE A 171 -11.08 -2.00 -6.51
C PHE A 171 -11.97 -0.92 -5.92
N ILE A 172 -12.43 0.04 -6.72
CA ILE A 172 -13.36 1.08 -6.28
C ILE A 172 -14.65 0.46 -5.73
N LYS A 173 -15.21 -0.51 -6.45
CA LYS A 173 -16.40 -1.24 -6.01
C LYS A 173 -16.15 -1.99 -4.70
N LEU A 174 -15.02 -2.69 -4.59
CA LEU A 174 -14.61 -3.39 -3.38
C LEU A 174 -14.53 -2.44 -2.17
N CYS A 175 -13.88 -1.29 -2.33
CA CYS A 175 -13.76 -0.26 -1.29
C CYS A 175 -15.13 0.22 -0.82
N LYS A 176 -16.04 0.54 -1.75
CA LYS A 176 -17.40 1.00 -1.43
C LYS A 176 -18.22 -0.08 -0.71
N GLU A 177 -18.15 -1.33 -1.17
CA GLU A 177 -18.91 -2.45 -0.59
C GLU A 177 -18.44 -2.84 0.81
N THR A 178 -17.14 -2.75 1.06
CA THR A 178 -16.53 -3.24 2.30
C THR A 178 -16.18 -2.15 3.30
N ARG A 179 -16.16 -0.89 2.85
CA ARG A 179 -15.61 0.26 3.57
C ARG A 179 -14.13 0.11 3.96
N ALA A 180 -13.43 -0.87 3.38
CA ALA A 180 -11.98 -0.97 3.49
C ALA A 180 -11.31 0.04 2.55
N THR A 181 -10.23 0.65 3.02
CA THR A 181 -9.40 1.53 2.20
C THR A 181 -8.32 0.70 1.51
N VAL A 182 -8.17 0.86 0.20
CA VAL A 182 -7.12 0.17 -0.56
C VAL A 182 -6.09 1.19 -1.03
N ILE A 183 -4.82 0.92 -0.78
CA ILE A 183 -3.68 1.74 -1.21
C ILE A 183 -2.86 0.91 -2.20
N LEU A 184 -2.80 1.35 -3.45
CA LEU A 184 -2.06 0.70 -4.51
C LEU A 184 -0.79 1.48 -4.84
N SER A 185 0.33 0.79 -5.05
CA SER A 185 1.46 1.39 -5.74
C SER A 185 1.46 0.99 -7.21
N THR A 186 1.79 1.93 -8.07
CA THR A 186 1.95 1.70 -9.51
C THR A 186 3.21 2.38 -10.02
N HIS A 187 3.77 1.84 -11.13
CA HIS A 187 4.88 2.49 -11.81
C HIS A 187 4.39 3.41 -12.94
N THR A 188 5.09 4.50 -13.15
CA THR A 188 4.90 5.33 -14.34
C THR A 188 5.47 4.65 -15.58
N ARG A 189 5.05 5.10 -16.76
CA ARG A 189 5.73 4.77 -18.01
C ARG A 189 7.15 5.33 -17.97
N LYS A 190 8.10 4.59 -18.53
CA LYS A 190 9.41 5.19 -18.85
C LYS A 190 9.19 6.17 -20.00
N PRO A 191 9.83 7.36 -19.98
CA PRO A 191 9.83 8.24 -21.13
C PRO A 191 10.44 7.52 -22.34
N ASP A 192 9.80 7.59 -23.50
CA ASP A 192 10.24 6.92 -24.72
C ASP A 192 11.58 7.46 -25.26
N ASP A 193 11.98 8.66 -24.86
CA ASP A 193 13.16 9.39 -25.31
C ASP A 193 14.38 9.29 -24.39
N GLY A 194 14.29 8.53 -23.28
CA GLY A 194 15.36 8.44 -22.29
C GLY A 194 15.61 9.73 -21.50
N SER A 195 14.72 10.72 -21.59
CA SER A 195 14.82 11.95 -20.82
C SER A 195 14.75 11.67 -19.32
N HIS A 196 15.35 12.56 -18.53
CA HIS A 196 15.22 12.50 -17.07
C HIS A 196 13.74 12.67 -16.65
N PRO A 197 13.32 12.01 -15.56
CA PRO A 197 11.95 12.10 -15.11
C PRO A 197 11.60 13.56 -14.82
N HIS A 198 10.73 14.11 -15.68
CA HIS A 198 10.08 15.39 -15.46
C HIS A 198 8.99 15.23 -14.40
N LYS A 199 8.36 16.31 -14.01
CA LYS A 199 7.25 16.28 -13.06
C LYS A 199 6.18 15.31 -13.55
N ILE A 200 5.90 14.29 -12.75
CA ILE A 200 4.88 13.27 -13.07
C ILE A 200 3.53 13.97 -13.21
N CYS A 201 2.83 13.70 -14.28
CA CYS A 201 1.46 14.10 -14.51
C CYS A 201 0.56 12.87 -14.71
N GLU A 202 -0.74 13.08 -14.77
CA GLU A 202 -1.71 11.99 -14.93
C GLU A 202 -1.49 11.12 -16.18
N TYR A 203 -0.91 11.69 -17.24
CA TYR A 203 -0.62 10.97 -18.49
C TYR A 203 0.62 10.05 -18.41
N ASP A 204 1.47 10.22 -17.41
CA ASP A 204 2.65 9.38 -17.20
C ASP A 204 2.32 8.06 -16.52
N VAL A 205 1.10 7.91 -16.07
CA VAL A 205 0.63 6.69 -15.41
C VAL A 205 0.41 5.60 -16.45
N LYS A 206 0.97 4.43 -16.20
CA LYS A 206 0.78 3.26 -17.05
C LYS A 206 -0.71 2.86 -16.99
N GLY A 207 -1.43 3.00 -18.12
CA GLY A 207 -2.88 2.86 -18.15
C GLY A 207 -3.64 4.17 -17.84
N SER A 208 -3.08 5.32 -18.18
CA SER A 208 -3.54 6.66 -17.78
C SER A 208 -4.95 7.08 -18.21
N GLY A 209 -5.67 6.29 -19.03
CA GLY A 209 -7.08 6.55 -19.32
C GLY A 209 -8.04 6.12 -18.20
N ALA A 210 -7.54 5.42 -17.18
CA ALA A 210 -8.34 4.72 -16.17
C ALA A 210 -8.29 5.33 -14.77
N ILE A 211 -7.51 6.41 -14.56
CA ILE A 211 -7.39 7.03 -13.23
C ILE A 211 -8.18 8.33 -13.26
N PRO A 212 -9.27 8.42 -12.46
CA PRO A 212 -10.07 9.63 -12.35
C PRO A 212 -9.31 10.78 -11.67
#